data_b02d7e6a7037768eac1e9ea9f2ae9ab7
#
_entry.id   b02d7e6a7037768eac1e9ea9f2ae9ab7
#
_cell.length_a   1.000
_cell.length_b   1.000
_cell.length_c   1.000
_cell.angle_alpha   90.00
_cell.angle_beta   90.00
_cell.angle_gamma   90.00
#
_symmetry.space_group_name_H-M   'P 1'
#
loop_
_entity.id
_entity.type
_entity.pdbx_description
1 polymer ?
#
loop_
_entity_poly.entity_id
_entity_poly.type
_entity_poly.pdbx_seq_one_letter_code
_entity_poly.pdbx_strand_id
1 'polypeptide(L)' 'MGDTVRQARWAKGWSIPQLSKRSGMPGRLIREMEGGSVTYVPSEANTVLLAEALRVPAGPLFEERERLFEQWQRRDNIVG' A
#
# COMPACT_ATOMS: atom_id res chain seq x y z
N MET A 1 5.19 2.49 2.95
CA MET A 1 4.34 1.34 2.57
C MET A 1 4.61 0.85 1.17
N GLY A 2 4.79 1.73 0.22
CA GLY A 2 5.03 1.34 -1.16
C GLY A 2 6.25 0.46 -1.36
N ASP A 3 7.35 0.77 -0.67
CA ASP A 3 8.57 -0.02 -0.79
C ASP A 3 8.40 -1.43 -0.23
N THR A 4 7.72 -1.56 0.90
CA THR A 4 7.46 -2.86 1.52
C THR A 4 6.64 -3.75 0.59
N VAL A 5 5.58 -3.19 0.00
CA VAL A 5 4.71 -3.92 -0.92
C VAL A 5 5.48 -4.30 -2.19
N ARG A 6 6.25 -3.36 -2.75
CA ARG A 6 7.02 -3.61 -3.96
C ARG A 6 8.06 -4.71 -3.75
N GLN A 7 8.79 -4.68 -2.66
CA GLN A 7 9.81 -5.69 -2.37
C GLN A 7 9.18 -7.07 -2.13
N ALA A 8 8.07 -7.13 -1.41
CA ALA A 8 7.35 -8.37 -1.20
C ALA A 8 6.82 -8.94 -2.52
N ARG A 9 6.32 -8.06 -3.41
CA ARG A 9 5.87 -8.46 -4.73
C ARG A 9 7.03 -9.02 -5.57
N TRP A 10 8.16 -8.33 -5.57
CA TRP A 10 9.35 -8.78 -6.30
C TRP A 10 9.87 -10.11 -5.78
N ALA A 11 9.83 -10.32 -4.46
CA ALA A 11 10.26 -11.58 -3.86
C ALA A 11 9.42 -12.76 -4.37
N LYS A 12 8.19 -12.52 -4.78
CA LYS A 12 7.32 -13.55 -5.37
C LYS A 12 7.41 -13.60 -6.89
N GLY A 13 8.16 -12.70 -7.51
CA GLY A 13 8.28 -12.64 -8.96
C GLY A 13 7.02 -12.15 -9.65
N TRP A 14 6.19 -11.35 -8.97
CA TRP A 14 4.91 -10.88 -9.51
C TRP A 14 5.02 -9.49 -10.11
N SER A 15 4.28 -9.29 -11.21
CA SER A 15 4.02 -7.97 -11.76
C SER A 15 2.89 -7.29 -10.99
N ILE A 16 2.68 -5.99 -11.23
CA ILE A 16 1.54 -5.28 -10.63
C ILE A 16 0.20 -5.93 -11.05
N PRO A 17 -0.04 -6.27 -12.34
CA PRO A 17 -1.26 -6.97 -12.70
C PRO A 17 -1.46 -8.30 -11.97
N GLN A 18 -0.38 -9.04 -11.72
CA GLN A 18 -0.47 -10.30 -10.99
C GLN A 18 -0.86 -10.07 -9.53
N LEU A 19 -0.26 -9.08 -8.88
CA LEU A 19 -0.64 -8.73 -7.51
C LEU A 19 -2.08 -8.22 -7.46
N SER A 20 -2.49 -7.41 -8.43
CA SER A 20 -3.87 -6.94 -8.53
C SER A 20 -4.85 -8.10 -8.58
N LYS A 21 -4.58 -9.08 -9.43
CA LYS A 21 -5.45 -10.25 -9.57
C LYS A 21 -5.53 -11.05 -8.28
N ARG A 22 -4.40 -11.22 -7.60
CA ARG A 22 -4.33 -12.05 -6.39
C ARG A 22 -4.91 -11.36 -5.17
N SER A 23 -4.78 -10.04 -5.09
CA SER A 23 -5.26 -9.28 -3.93
C SER A 23 -6.71 -8.81 -4.10
N GLY A 24 -7.20 -8.74 -5.33
CA GLY A 24 -8.47 -8.11 -5.63
C GLY A 24 -8.42 -6.60 -5.61
N MET A 25 -7.23 -6.01 -5.47
CA MET A 25 -7.05 -4.57 -5.43
C MET A 25 -6.76 -4.04 -6.84
N PRO A 26 -7.35 -2.90 -7.25
CA PRO A 26 -7.06 -2.35 -8.57
C PRO A 26 -5.58 -2.06 -8.78
N GLY A 27 -5.05 -2.45 -9.94
CA GLY A 27 -3.63 -2.25 -10.26
C GLY A 27 -3.21 -0.79 -10.22
N ARG A 28 -4.11 0.12 -10.60
CA ARG A 28 -3.85 1.55 -10.56
C ARG A 28 -3.51 2.02 -9.14
N LEU A 29 -4.24 1.50 -8.13
CA LEU A 29 -4.01 1.87 -6.73
C LEU A 29 -2.70 1.29 -6.22
N ILE A 30 -2.35 0.07 -6.65
CA ILE A 30 -1.06 -0.54 -6.31
C ILE A 30 0.07 0.31 -6.88
N ARG A 31 -0.07 0.77 -8.12
CA ARG A 31 0.94 1.59 -8.78
C ARG A 31 1.12 2.92 -8.07
N GLU A 32 0.03 3.59 -7.68
CA GLU A 32 0.12 4.84 -6.92
C GLU A 32 0.81 4.64 -5.59
N MET A 33 0.48 3.58 -4.88
CA MET A 33 1.08 3.27 -3.60
C MET A 33 2.57 2.99 -3.73
N GLU A 34 2.97 2.18 -4.70
CA GLU A 34 4.38 1.85 -4.92
C GLU A 34 5.18 3.05 -5.44
N GLY A 35 4.51 3.98 -6.09
CA GLY A 35 5.14 5.20 -6.58
C GLY A 35 5.43 6.24 -5.51
N GLY A 36 5.06 5.98 -4.27
CA GLY A 36 5.32 6.91 -3.18
C GLY A 36 4.40 8.11 -3.13
N SER A 37 3.26 8.04 -3.80
CA SER A 37 2.28 9.11 -3.77
C SER A 37 1.72 9.28 -2.35
N VAL A 38 1.84 10.50 -1.81
CA VAL A 38 1.27 10.81 -0.50
C VAL A 38 -0.22 11.17 -0.59
N THR A 39 -0.77 11.18 -1.80
CA THR A 39 -2.19 11.49 -2.00
C THR A 39 -3.09 10.26 -1.86
N TYR A 40 -2.49 9.06 -1.77
CA TYR A 40 -3.26 7.84 -1.62
C TYR A 40 -2.85 7.10 -0.36
N VAL A 41 -3.81 6.91 0.54
CA VAL A 41 -3.66 6.07 1.73
C VAL A 41 -4.61 4.89 1.56
N PRO A 42 -4.10 3.64 1.47
CA PRO A 42 -4.99 2.49 1.30
C PRO A 42 -5.94 2.34 2.47
N SER A 43 -7.13 1.84 2.20
CA SER A 43 -8.10 1.53 3.25
C SER A 43 -7.58 0.37 4.11
N GLU A 44 -8.18 0.19 5.30
CA GLU A 44 -7.84 -0.96 6.13
C GLU A 44 -8.12 -2.27 5.40
N ALA A 45 -9.26 -2.34 4.71
CA ALA A 45 -9.63 -3.53 3.94
C ALA A 45 -8.60 -3.83 2.85
N ASN A 46 -8.17 -2.82 2.09
CA ASN A 46 -7.15 -3.01 1.06
C ASN A 46 -5.81 -3.41 1.64
N THR A 47 -5.46 -2.88 2.80
CA THR A 47 -4.22 -3.26 3.50
C THR A 47 -4.25 -4.75 3.88
N VAL A 48 -5.38 -5.23 4.38
CA VAL A 48 -5.54 -6.65 4.69
C VAL A 48 -5.44 -7.51 3.43
N LEU A 49 -6.09 -7.07 2.34
CA LEU A 49 -6.03 -7.81 1.07
C LEU A 49 -4.59 -7.95 0.56
N LEU A 50 -3.80 -6.88 0.67
CA LEU A 50 -2.39 -6.92 0.28
C LEU A 50 -1.59 -7.85 1.17
N ALA A 51 -1.78 -7.76 2.48
CA ALA A 51 -1.06 -8.60 3.43
C ALA A 51 -1.35 -10.08 3.18
N GLU A 52 -2.61 -10.43 2.95
CA GLU A 52 -3.01 -11.81 2.68
C GLU A 52 -2.42 -12.32 1.36
N ALA A 53 -2.51 -11.50 0.30
CA ALA A 53 -1.98 -11.89 -1.01
C ALA A 53 -0.47 -12.09 -0.98
N LEU A 54 0.23 -11.21 -0.29
CA LEU A 54 1.69 -11.25 -0.19
C LEU A 54 2.19 -12.19 0.90
N ARG A 55 1.30 -12.68 1.76
CA ARG A 55 1.61 -13.53 2.91
C ARG A 55 2.61 -12.88 3.85
N VAL A 56 2.39 -11.60 4.12
CA VAL A 56 3.17 -10.83 5.08
C VAL A 56 2.28 -10.46 6.26
N PRO A 57 2.86 -10.22 7.44
CA PRO A 57 2.06 -9.79 8.61
C PRO A 57 1.36 -8.46 8.31
N ALA A 58 0.09 -8.37 8.71
CA ALA A 58 -0.69 -7.16 8.48
C ALA A 58 -0.28 -6.03 9.42
N GLY A 59 0.19 -6.34 10.63
CA GLY A 59 0.56 -5.35 11.63
C GLY A 59 1.53 -4.29 11.12
N PRO A 60 2.70 -4.68 10.57
CA PRO A 60 3.65 -3.70 10.03
C PRO A 60 3.07 -2.85 8.90
N LEU A 61 2.20 -3.41 8.06
CA LEU A 61 1.54 -2.64 7.00
C LEU A 61 0.56 -1.63 7.58
N PHE A 62 -0.15 -1.98 8.63
CA PHE A 62 -1.03 -1.04 9.31
C PHE A 62 -0.25 0.12 9.93
N GLU A 63 0.90 -0.16 10.54
CA GLU A 63 1.77 0.88 11.09
C GLU A 63 2.25 1.83 10.01
N GLU A 64 2.67 1.31 8.86
CA GLU A 64 3.09 2.13 7.73
C GLU A 64 1.93 2.95 7.18
N ARG A 65 0.74 2.38 7.12
CA ARG A 65 -0.46 3.08 6.71
C ARG A 65 -0.76 4.26 7.63
N GLU A 66 -0.62 4.08 8.93
CA GLU A 66 -0.84 5.16 9.89
C GLU A 66 0.15 6.30 9.69
N ARG A 67 1.41 6.00 9.42
CA ARG A 67 2.41 7.02 9.14
C ARG A 67 2.07 7.81 7.87
N LEU A 68 1.60 7.13 6.84
CA LEU A 68 1.15 7.79 5.61
C LEU A 68 -0.04 8.71 5.90
N PHE A 69 -0.98 8.23 6.69
CA PHE A 69 -2.16 9.00 7.06
C PHE A 69 -1.78 10.26 7.85
N GLU A 70 -0.84 10.13 8.78
CA GLU A 70 -0.33 11.27 9.53
C GLU A 70 0.35 12.30 8.63
N GLN A 71 1.17 11.84 7.68
CA GLN A 71 1.81 12.72 6.72
C GLN A 71 0.79 13.46 5.86
N TRP A 72 -0.25 12.75 5.45
CA TRP A 72 -1.33 13.33 4.67
C TRP A 72 -2.06 14.40 5.47
N GLN A 73 -2.36 14.13 6.75
CA GLN A 73 -3.01 15.10 7.62
C GLN A 73 -2.16 16.35 7.86
N ARG A 74 -0.85 16.17 8.08
CA ARG A 74 0.07 17.29 8.26
C ARG A 74 0.13 18.17 7.04
N ARG A 75 0.12 17.58 5.87
CA ARG A 75 0.11 18.32 4.61
C ARG A 75 -1.15 19.16 4.48
N ASP A 76 -2.28 18.62 4.87
CA ASP A 76 -3.55 19.32 4.85
C ASP A 76 -3.55 20.48 5.84
N ASN A 77 -2.99 20.28 7.03
CA ASN A 77 -2.88 21.30 8.06
C ASN A 77 -1.97 22.46 7.66
N ILE A 78 -0.92 22.19 6.89
CA ILE A 78 0.01 23.22 6.44
C ILE A 78 -0.67 24.14 5.42
N VAL A 79 -1.54 23.61 4.61
CA VAL A 79 -2.25 24.34 3.56
C VAL A 79 -3.44 25.12 4.15
N GLY A 80 -3.98 24.64 5.24
CA GLY A 80 -5.06 25.30 5.95
C GLY A 80 -4.58 26.45 6.78
#